data_84769f4d253c009c1b0e0a6987b1591f
#
_entry.id   84769f4d253c009c1b0e0a6987b1591f
#
_cell.length_a   1.000
_cell.length_b   1.000
_cell.length_c   1.000
_cell.angle_alpha   90.00
_cell.angle_beta   90.00
_cell.angle_gamma   90.00
#
_symmetry.space_group_name_H-M   'P 1'
#
loop_
_entity.id
_entity.type
_entity.pdbx_description
1 polymer ?
#
loop_
_entity_poly.entity_id
_entity_poly.type
_entity_poly.pdbx_seq_one_letter_code
_entity_poly.pdbx_strand_id
1 'polypeptide(L)'
;YAGAMGYGQFIPTSYQAYAVDFDNDGVTDLVNNPVDAIGSVANYFSEHNWKPGLPVAARAHLDGAGYVPLAKKGYKPSFTLAQANNAGVSALSCNDDRLVSEYCFDLPASTRVALLDLTGTDGAEFWLATDNFYVITRYNHSRLYGLAVLQLTRPLAAALEDNQ
;
A
#
# COMPACT_ATOMS: atom_id res chain seq x y z
N TYR A 1 0.59 20.85 11.10
CA TYR A 1 1.98 20.37 10.94
C TYR A 1 2.45 20.58 9.50
N ALA A 2 3.59 21.22 9.29
CA ALA A 2 4.22 21.50 7.98
C ALA A 2 3.32 22.23 6.96
N GLY A 3 2.22 22.88 7.38
CA GLY A 3 1.26 23.55 6.51
C GLY A 3 0.40 22.59 5.68
N ALA A 4 0.18 21.36 6.17
CA ALA A 4 -0.72 20.40 5.52
C ALA A 4 -2.13 20.95 5.43
N MET A 5 -2.78 20.82 4.26
CA MET A 5 -4.09 21.43 3.96
C MET A 5 -5.03 20.46 3.24
N GLY A 6 -6.33 20.74 3.40
CA GLY A 6 -7.42 20.05 2.70
C GLY A 6 -7.63 18.59 3.10
N TYR A 7 -8.50 17.92 2.39
CA TYR A 7 -8.83 16.51 2.61
C TYR A 7 -7.59 15.59 2.49
N GLY A 8 -6.74 15.84 1.50
CA GLY A 8 -5.53 15.05 1.26
C GLY A 8 -4.37 15.38 2.19
N GLN A 9 -4.48 16.41 3.05
CA GLN A 9 -3.38 16.88 3.90
C GLN A 9 -2.07 17.12 3.11
N PHE A 10 -2.18 17.73 1.93
CA PHE A 10 -1.03 18.09 1.11
C PHE A 10 -0.24 19.22 1.76
N ILE A 11 1.07 19.05 1.89
CA ILE A 11 1.97 20.15 2.22
C ILE A 11 2.12 21.07 0.98
N PRO A 12 2.52 22.35 1.13
CA PRO A 12 2.57 23.30 0.02
C PRO A 12 3.34 22.81 -1.22
N THR A 13 4.45 22.12 -1.02
CA THR A 13 5.24 21.54 -2.13
C THR A 13 4.52 20.41 -2.85
N SER A 14 3.76 19.59 -2.13
CA SER A 14 2.92 18.54 -2.73
C SER A 14 1.73 19.13 -3.47
N TYR A 15 1.12 20.19 -2.95
CA TYR A 15 0.07 20.93 -3.64
C TYR A 15 0.57 21.44 -5.00
N GLN A 16 1.71 22.14 -5.00
CA GLN A 16 2.31 22.68 -6.21
C GLN A 16 2.63 21.62 -7.27
N ALA A 17 3.09 20.44 -6.83
CA ALA A 17 3.56 19.39 -7.74
C ALA A 17 2.46 18.46 -8.23
N TYR A 18 1.41 18.22 -7.44
CA TYR A 18 0.49 17.10 -7.67
C TYR A 18 -0.99 17.47 -7.61
N ALA A 19 -1.37 18.66 -7.13
CA ALA A 19 -2.77 19.05 -7.11
C ALA A 19 -3.31 19.24 -8.52
N VAL A 20 -4.53 18.77 -8.77
CA VAL A 20 -5.23 18.85 -10.06
C VAL A 20 -6.67 19.31 -9.85
N ASP A 21 -7.15 20.12 -10.78
CA ASP A 21 -8.57 20.39 -10.99
C ASP A 21 -9.15 19.17 -11.73
N PHE A 22 -9.77 18.25 -10.99
CA PHE A 22 -10.16 16.95 -11.54
C PHE A 22 -11.55 16.95 -12.17
N ASP A 23 -12.43 17.86 -11.75
CA ASP A 23 -13.76 18.04 -12.33
C ASP A 23 -13.81 19.13 -13.42
N ASN A 24 -12.68 19.83 -13.67
CA ASN A 24 -12.50 20.86 -14.68
C ASN A 24 -13.43 22.09 -14.47
N ASP A 25 -13.65 22.50 -13.24
CA ASP A 25 -14.42 23.70 -12.92
C ASP A 25 -13.59 25.00 -13.00
N GLY A 26 -12.29 24.87 -13.21
CA GLY A 26 -11.30 25.95 -13.34
C GLY A 26 -10.62 26.34 -12.02
N VAL A 27 -10.89 25.62 -10.93
CA VAL A 27 -10.32 25.87 -9.59
C VAL A 27 -9.79 24.57 -8.99
N THR A 28 -8.53 24.53 -8.62
CA THR A 28 -7.97 23.37 -7.88
C THR A 28 -8.24 23.56 -6.38
N ASP A 29 -9.35 23.00 -5.85
CA ASP A 29 -9.75 23.16 -4.44
C ASP A 29 -9.68 21.85 -3.64
N LEU A 30 -8.56 21.62 -2.96
CA LEU A 30 -8.37 20.46 -2.10
C LEU A 30 -9.03 20.60 -0.71
N VAL A 31 -9.60 21.77 -0.40
CA VAL A 31 -10.18 22.06 0.91
C VAL A 31 -11.68 21.79 0.93
N ASN A 32 -12.39 22.23 -0.09
CA ASN A 32 -13.86 22.16 -0.14
C ASN A 32 -14.38 21.21 -1.23
N ASN A 33 -13.53 20.86 -2.22
CA ASN A 33 -13.89 19.98 -3.32
C ASN A 33 -13.29 18.56 -3.13
N PRO A 34 -14.09 17.56 -2.71
CA PRO A 34 -13.60 16.19 -2.53
C PRO A 34 -13.21 15.53 -3.86
N VAL A 35 -13.74 15.97 -5.01
CA VAL A 35 -13.39 15.43 -6.33
C VAL A 35 -11.94 15.77 -6.69
N ASP A 36 -11.56 17.04 -6.51
CA ASP A 36 -10.18 17.48 -6.69
C ASP A 36 -9.23 16.83 -5.69
N ALA A 37 -9.66 16.71 -4.44
CA ALA A 37 -8.84 16.08 -3.42
C ALA A 37 -8.53 14.61 -3.75
N ILE A 38 -9.54 13.83 -4.18
CA ILE A 38 -9.37 12.43 -4.59
C ILE A 38 -8.52 12.34 -5.86
N GLY A 39 -8.82 13.17 -6.86
CA GLY A 39 -8.04 13.25 -8.11
C GLY A 39 -6.58 13.59 -7.87
N SER A 40 -6.30 14.53 -6.97
CA SER A 40 -4.94 14.94 -6.61
C SER A 40 -4.16 13.84 -5.88
N VAL A 41 -4.83 13.08 -4.99
CA VAL A 41 -4.20 11.91 -4.34
C VAL A 41 -3.91 10.82 -5.37
N ALA A 42 -4.82 10.56 -6.30
CA ALA A 42 -4.60 9.61 -7.39
C ALA A 42 -3.43 10.05 -8.30
N ASN A 43 -3.35 11.35 -8.64
CA ASN A 43 -2.23 11.91 -9.38
C ASN A 43 -0.90 11.76 -8.63
N TYR A 44 -0.90 12.02 -7.32
CA TYR A 44 0.29 11.79 -6.48
C TYR A 44 0.78 10.35 -6.59
N PHE A 45 -0.12 9.36 -6.52
CA PHE A 45 0.25 7.96 -6.64
C PHE A 45 0.78 7.62 -8.04
N SER A 46 0.16 8.16 -9.08
CA SER A 46 0.61 8.01 -10.48
C SER A 46 2.03 8.52 -10.67
N GLU A 47 2.30 9.74 -10.22
CA GLU A 47 3.63 10.36 -10.28
C GLU A 47 4.69 9.62 -9.46
N HIS A 48 4.28 8.85 -8.46
CA HIS A 48 5.16 7.98 -7.67
C HIS A 48 5.23 6.53 -8.19
N ASN A 49 4.85 6.30 -9.45
CA ASN A 49 4.91 5.01 -10.15
C ASN A 49 3.96 3.95 -9.58
N TRP A 50 2.74 4.34 -9.22
CA TRP A 50 1.69 3.37 -8.96
C TRP A 50 1.48 2.45 -10.16
N LYS A 51 1.36 1.16 -9.92
CA LYS A 51 1.15 0.15 -10.96
C LYS A 51 -0.28 -0.38 -10.88
N PRO A 52 -1.18 0.04 -11.78
CA PRO A 52 -2.55 -0.50 -11.80
C PRO A 52 -2.54 -2.03 -11.88
N GLY A 53 -3.41 -2.67 -11.09
CA GLY A 53 -3.52 -4.13 -11.03
C GLY A 53 -2.46 -4.84 -10.21
N LEU A 54 -1.38 -4.16 -9.77
CA LEU A 54 -0.43 -4.78 -8.83
C LEU A 54 -1.00 -4.72 -7.41
N PRO A 55 -1.19 -5.86 -6.71
CA PRO A 55 -1.62 -5.88 -5.31
C PRO A 55 -0.65 -5.09 -4.42
N VAL A 56 -1.17 -4.50 -3.35
CA VAL A 56 -0.37 -3.67 -2.42
C VAL A 56 0.50 -4.54 -1.52
N ALA A 57 -0.10 -5.49 -0.82
CA ALA A 57 0.62 -6.44 0.03
C ALA A 57 -0.23 -7.70 0.27
N ALA A 58 0.42 -8.79 0.66
CA ALA A 58 -0.22 -10.00 1.15
C ALA A 58 0.33 -10.39 2.51
N ARG A 59 -0.47 -11.12 3.28
CA ARG A 59 0.02 -11.83 4.48
C ARG A 59 1.11 -12.81 4.08
N ALA A 60 2.08 -13.00 4.94
CA ALA A 60 3.18 -13.92 4.70
C ALA A 60 3.23 -15.01 5.76
N HIS A 61 3.51 -16.24 5.31
CA HIS A 61 3.86 -17.37 6.14
C HIS A 61 5.38 -17.48 6.23
N LEU A 62 5.87 -17.84 7.42
CA LEU A 62 7.29 -18.07 7.65
C LEU A 62 7.56 -19.54 7.98
N ASP A 63 8.62 -20.08 7.35
CA ASP A 63 9.20 -21.38 7.65
C ASP A 63 10.67 -21.19 8.04
N GLY A 64 10.98 -21.40 9.33
CA GLY A 64 12.33 -21.21 9.88
C GLY A 64 12.72 -19.74 10.09
N ALA A 65 14.03 -19.49 10.24
CA ALA A 65 14.59 -18.20 10.62
C ALA A 65 15.28 -17.43 9.46
N GLY A 66 15.17 -17.91 8.24
CA GLY A 66 15.81 -17.30 7.06
C GLY A 66 15.28 -15.92 6.70
N TYR A 67 14.14 -15.54 7.24
CA TYR A 67 13.51 -14.24 7.01
C TYR A 67 14.25 -13.06 7.67
N VAL A 68 15.00 -13.29 8.75
CA VAL A 68 15.60 -12.23 9.58
C VAL A 68 16.46 -11.23 8.78
N PRO A 69 17.32 -11.65 7.84
CA PRO A 69 18.05 -10.71 6.99
C PRO A 69 17.15 -9.91 6.05
N LEU A 70 16.00 -10.45 5.64
CA LEU A 70 15.06 -9.78 4.75
C LEU A 70 14.27 -8.69 5.48
N ALA A 71 13.83 -8.97 6.71
CA ALA A 71 13.10 -8.01 7.55
C ALA A 71 13.93 -6.74 7.86
N LYS A 72 15.25 -6.88 7.95
CA LYS A 72 16.17 -5.74 8.19
C LYS A 72 16.34 -4.80 6.99
N LYS A 73 15.88 -5.17 5.79
CA LYS A 73 16.04 -4.36 4.57
C LYS A 73 15.05 -3.20 4.46
N GLY A 74 14.13 -3.07 5.42
CA GLY A 74 13.10 -2.04 5.43
C GLY A 74 11.95 -2.34 4.45
N TYR A 75 11.08 -1.36 4.22
CA TYR A 75 9.83 -1.54 3.49
C TYR A 75 9.90 -1.18 1.99
N LYS A 76 11.08 -0.78 1.48
CA LYS A 76 11.29 -0.59 0.03
C LYS A 76 11.55 -1.95 -0.63
N PRO A 77 10.81 -2.35 -1.67
CA PRO A 77 11.02 -3.60 -2.39
C PRO A 77 12.47 -3.75 -2.86
N SER A 78 13.17 -4.76 -2.34
CA SER A 78 14.63 -4.91 -2.53
C SER A 78 15.07 -6.33 -2.88
N PHE A 79 14.17 -7.31 -2.83
CA PHE A 79 14.40 -8.70 -3.21
C PHE A 79 13.18 -9.27 -3.94
N THR A 80 13.34 -10.41 -4.61
CA THR A 80 12.25 -11.04 -5.37
C THR A 80 11.46 -12.02 -4.51
N LEU A 81 10.25 -12.40 -4.96
CA LEU A 81 9.47 -13.48 -4.35
C LEU A 81 10.24 -14.81 -4.34
N ALA A 82 11.01 -15.10 -5.41
CA ALA A 82 11.88 -16.29 -5.42
C ALA A 82 12.90 -16.25 -4.27
N GLN A 83 13.51 -15.10 -4.02
CA GLN A 83 14.46 -14.94 -2.91
C GLN A 83 13.78 -15.01 -1.54
N ALA A 84 12.55 -14.49 -1.41
CA ALA A 84 11.75 -14.65 -0.22
C ALA A 84 11.43 -16.12 0.05
N ASN A 85 10.95 -16.85 -0.96
CA ASN A 85 10.62 -18.28 -0.85
C ASN A 85 11.85 -19.13 -0.46
N ASN A 86 13.00 -18.85 -1.04
CA ASN A 86 14.26 -19.52 -0.67
C ASN A 86 14.70 -19.24 0.78
N ALA A 87 14.22 -18.14 1.36
CA ALA A 87 14.46 -17.79 2.76
C ALA A 87 13.33 -18.28 3.70
N GLY A 88 12.42 -19.12 3.22
CA GLY A 88 11.27 -19.61 3.99
C GLY A 88 10.16 -18.58 4.20
N VAL A 89 10.02 -17.60 3.30
CA VAL A 89 8.96 -16.59 3.36
C VAL A 89 8.07 -16.71 2.14
N SER A 90 6.81 -17.11 2.31
CA SER A 90 5.84 -17.21 1.22
C SER A 90 4.64 -16.29 1.43
N ALA A 91 4.14 -15.70 0.35
CA ALA A 91 2.86 -15.00 0.38
C ALA A 91 1.72 -16.00 0.59
N LEU A 92 0.65 -15.59 1.26
CA LEU A 92 -0.60 -16.35 1.21
C LEU A 92 -1.13 -16.30 -0.22
N SER A 93 -1.44 -17.48 -0.78
CA SER A 93 -2.04 -17.62 -2.10
C SER A 93 -3.54 -17.36 -2.03
N CYS A 94 -4.08 -16.64 -3.01
CA CYS A 94 -5.52 -16.43 -3.15
C CYS A 94 -6.26 -17.72 -3.59
N ASN A 95 -5.53 -18.74 -4.03
CA ASN A 95 -6.07 -20.04 -4.46
C ASN A 95 -6.03 -21.10 -3.35
N ASP A 96 -5.60 -20.76 -2.13
CA ASP A 96 -5.59 -21.71 -1.01
C ASP A 96 -6.89 -21.59 -0.20
N ASP A 97 -7.86 -22.45 -0.50
CA ASP A 97 -9.17 -22.49 0.17
C ASP A 97 -9.11 -22.73 1.70
N ARG A 98 -7.94 -23.17 2.22
CA ARG A 98 -7.73 -23.39 3.65
C ARG A 98 -7.35 -22.12 4.39
N LEU A 99 -6.90 -21.11 3.67
CA LEU A 99 -6.39 -19.86 4.21
C LEU A 99 -7.24 -18.70 3.67
N VAL A 100 -8.45 -18.54 4.19
CA VAL A 100 -9.31 -17.40 3.84
C VAL A 100 -8.65 -16.11 4.34
N SER A 101 -7.70 -15.60 3.57
CA SER A 101 -7.10 -14.30 3.81
C SER A 101 -7.48 -13.35 2.70
N GLU A 102 -8.11 -12.26 3.09
CA GLU A 102 -8.43 -11.16 2.18
C GLU A 102 -7.18 -10.48 1.60
N TYR A 103 -6.00 -10.72 2.21
CA TYR A 103 -4.73 -10.14 1.82
C TYR A 103 -3.79 -11.22 1.31
N CYS A 104 -4.05 -11.63 0.08
CA CYS A 104 -3.30 -12.66 -0.65
C CYS A 104 -2.84 -12.12 -2.01
N PHE A 105 -1.90 -12.78 -2.64
CA PHE A 105 -1.61 -12.62 -4.06
C PHE A 105 -0.88 -13.82 -4.64
N ASP A 106 -1.07 -14.05 -5.94
CA ASP A 106 -0.31 -15.00 -6.75
C ASP A 106 0.42 -14.21 -7.85
N LEU A 107 1.66 -13.82 -7.57
CA LEU A 107 2.49 -12.99 -8.43
C LEU A 107 3.69 -13.79 -8.97
N PRO A 108 4.27 -13.40 -10.13
CA PRO A 108 5.47 -14.01 -10.66
C PRO A 108 6.64 -14.02 -9.67
N ALA A 109 7.43 -15.08 -9.66
CA ALA A 109 8.58 -15.25 -8.77
C ALA A 109 9.64 -14.13 -8.88
N SER A 110 9.67 -13.41 -10.01
CA SER A 110 10.54 -12.25 -10.26
C SER A 110 10.02 -10.95 -9.65
N THR A 111 8.77 -10.92 -9.16
CA THR A 111 8.19 -9.70 -8.56
C THR A 111 9.02 -9.25 -7.37
N ARG A 112 9.35 -7.96 -7.35
CA ARG A 112 10.08 -7.35 -6.23
C ARG A 112 9.15 -7.09 -5.07
N VAL A 113 9.64 -7.41 -3.87
CA VAL A 113 8.90 -7.26 -2.61
C VAL A 113 9.79 -6.78 -1.48
N ALA A 114 9.17 -6.35 -0.40
CA ALA A 114 9.78 -6.12 0.91
C ALA A 114 9.07 -6.99 1.95
N LEU A 115 9.77 -7.40 2.99
CA LEU A 115 9.18 -8.08 4.14
C LEU A 115 8.94 -7.08 5.26
N LEU A 116 7.68 -6.96 5.67
CA LEU A 116 7.29 -6.19 6.85
C LEU A 116 7.17 -7.16 8.02
N ASP A 117 7.87 -6.83 9.09
CA ASP A 117 7.80 -7.49 10.40
C ASP A 117 7.14 -6.52 11.39
N LEU A 118 5.96 -6.87 11.87
CA LEU A 118 5.12 -6.05 12.72
C LEU A 118 4.65 -6.83 13.94
N THR A 119 4.22 -6.10 14.95
CA THR A 119 3.59 -6.68 16.13
C THR A 119 2.11 -6.33 16.11
N GLY A 120 1.27 -7.33 15.89
CA GLY A 120 -0.18 -7.23 15.99
C GLY A 120 -0.69 -7.56 17.41
N THR A 121 -2.01 -7.57 17.58
CA THR A 121 -2.68 -7.95 18.84
C THR A 121 -2.40 -9.39 19.25
N ASP A 122 -2.30 -10.28 18.28
CA ASP A 122 -2.14 -11.72 18.50
C ASP A 122 -0.68 -12.19 18.35
N GLY A 123 0.27 -11.26 18.25
CA GLY A 123 1.70 -11.56 18.13
C GLY A 123 2.33 -10.97 16.88
N ALA A 124 3.42 -11.60 16.41
CA ALA A 124 4.14 -11.14 15.23
C ALA A 124 3.31 -11.33 13.96
N GLU A 125 3.27 -10.30 13.12
CA GLU A 125 2.62 -10.31 11.82
C GLU A 125 3.62 -10.04 10.72
N PHE A 126 3.56 -10.86 9.65
CA PHE A 126 4.44 -10.72 8.52
C PHE A 126 3.66 -10.46 7.23
N TRP A 127 4.21 -9.55 6.41
CA TRP A 127 3.60 -9.16 5.14
C TRP A 127 4.66 -9.05 4.06
N LEU A 128 4.34 -9.53 2.87
CA LEU A 128 5.10 -9.25 1.66
C LEU A 128 4.45 -8.08 0.92
N ALA A 129 5.18 -6.98 0.84
CA ALA A 129 4.73 -5.70 0.29
C ALA A 129 5.37 -5.45 -1.08
N THR A 130 4.57 -4.98 -2.03
CA THR A 130 4.99 -4.67 -3.42
C THR A 130 5.44 -3.21 -3.58
N ASP A 131 5.73 -2.81 -4.83
CA ASP A 131 6.03 -1.41 -5.16
C ASP A 131 4.84 -0.48 -4.83
N ASN A 132 3.58 -0.94 -4.99
CA ASN A 132 2.41 -0.12 -4.66
C ASN A 132 2.30 0.19 -3.16
N PHE A 133 2.70 -0.74 -2.30
CA PHE A 133 2.83 -0.44 -0.87
C PHE A 133 3.85 0.67 -0.62
N TYR A 134 4.99 0.59 -1.31
CA TYR A 134 6.03 1.62 -1.19
C TYR A 134 5.53 2.99 -1.67
N VAL A 135 4.71 3.04 -2.72
CA VAL A 135 4.05 4.29 -3.17
C VAL A 135 3.19 4.90 -2.08
N ILE A 136 2.36 4.10 -1.39
CA ILE A 136 1.56 4.60 -0.25
C ILE A 136 2.47 5.17 0.84
N THR A 137 3.59 4.52 1.12
CA THR A 137 4.54 5.02 2.14
C THR A 137 5.31 6.28 1.71
N ARG A 138 5.27 6.68 0.44
CA ARG A 138 5.77 7.99 0.00
C ARG A 138 4.90 9.14 0.47
N TYR A 139 3.59 8.89 0.61
CA TYR A 139 2.65 9.84 1.16
C TYR A 139 2.88 10.08 2.67
N ASN A 140 3.05 9.01 3.41
CA ASN A 140 3.46 9.06 4.82
C ASN A 140 4.46 7.93 5.09
N HIS A 141 5.67 8.27 5.51
CA HIS A 141 6.82 7.39 5.69
C HIS A 141 6.64 6.44 6.90
N SER A 142 5.57 5.67 6.89
CA SER A 142 5.20 4.71 7.92
C SER A 142 4.65 3.42 7.31
N ARG A 143 5.21 2.27 7.71
CA ARG A 143 4.67 0.96 7.33
C ARG A 143 3.29 0.70 7.95
N LEU A 144 3.04 1.21 9.16
CA LEU A 144 1.73 1.12 9.80
C LEU A 144 0.68 1.93 9.06
N TYR A 145 1.04 3.14 8.59
CA TYR A 145 0.17 3.93 7.74
C TYR A 145 -0.18 3.20 6.43
N GLY A 146 0.84 2.65 5.75
CA GLY A 146 0.61 1.91 4.50
C GLY A 146 -0.34 0.73 4.66
N LEU A 147 -0.22 -0.03 5.77
CA LEU A 147 -1.16 -1.11 6.08
C LEU A 147 -2.53 -0.61 6.49
N ALA A 148 -2.62 0.46 7.27
CA ALA A 148 -3.91 1.05 7.64
C ALA A 148 -4.69 1.50 6.39
N VAL A 149 -4.03 2.15 5.44
CA VAL A 149 -4.64 2.51 4.15
C VAL A 149 -5.13 1.25 3.42
N LEU A 150 -4.30 0.22 3.28
CA LEU A 150 -4.70 -1.04 2.64
C LEU A 150 -5.91 -1.67 3.33
N GLN A 151 -5.90 -1.74 4.66
CA GLN A 151 -6.97 -2.37 5.43
C GLN A 151 -8.28 -1.59 5.39
N LEU A 152 -8.23 -0.26 5.24
CA LEU A 152 -9.43 0.58 5.12
C LEU A 152 -10.06 0.52 3.72
N THR A 153 -9.35 0.14 2.68
CA THR A 153 -9.92 0.09 1.31
C THR A 153 -11.07 -0.90 1.18
N ARG A 154 -11.01 -2.04 1.85
CA ARG A 154 -12.04 -3.09 1.73
C ARG A 154 -13.38 -2.74 2.37
N PRO A 155 -13.46 -2.33 3.65
CA PRO A 155 -14.72 -1.91 4.23
C PRO A 155 -15.32 -0.70 3.49
N LEU A 156 -14.48 0.18 2.92
CA LEU A 156 -14.96 1.29 2.09
C LEU A 156 -15.55 0.78 0.77
N ALA A 157 -14.91 -0.17 0.09
CA ALA A 157 -15.43 -0.76 -1.14
C ALA A 157 -16.75 -1.48 -0.88
N ALA A 158 -16.84 -2.30 0.16
CA ALA A 158 -18.08 -3.00 0.55
C ALA A 158 -19.22 -2.01 0.85
N ALA A 159 -18.93 -0.94 1.60
CA ALA A 159 -19.94 0.09 1.90
C ALA A 159 -20.44 0.86 0.67
N LEU A 160 -19.62 0.95 -0.40
CA LEU A 160 -20.03 1.56 -1.67
C LEU A 160 -20.91 0.62 -2.49
N GLU A 161 -20.65 -0.70 -2.47
CA GLU A 161 -21.44 -1.71 -3.16
C GLU A 161 -22.85 -1.85 -2.54
N ASP A 162 -22.94 -1.81 -1.19
CA ASP A 162 -24.21 -1.89 -0.46
C ASP A 162 -25.14 -0.67 -0.69
N ASN A 163 -24.63 0.44 -1.21
CA ASN A 163 -25.38 1.66 -1.47
C ASN A 163 -25.75 1.88 -2.95
N GLN A 164 -25.54 0.90 -3.82
CA GLN A 164 -25.93 0.92 -5.24
C GLN A 164 -27.14 0.02 -5.49
#